data_5d10199ba8d3f56445495bffad10d98f
#
_entry.id   5d10199ba8d3f56445495bffad10d98f
#
_cell.length_a   1.000
_cell.length_b   1.000
_cell.length_c   1.000
_cell.angle_alpha   90.00
_cell.angle_beta   90.00
_cell.angle_gamma   90.00
#
_symmetry.space_group_name_H-M   'P 1'
#
loop_
_entity.id
_entity.type
_entity.pdbx_description
1 polymer ?
#
loop_
_entity_poly.entity_id
_entity_poly.type
_entity_poly.pdbx_seq_one_letter_code
_entity_poly.pdbx_strand_id
1 'polypeptide(L)'
;MGKVIVRFPPEASGYLHIGHAKASLLNQHYQQHFQGKLIMRFDDTNPAKEKEEYEEVILEDLKLLKVKYDHFSRTSDHFETILAYGEKLIKDGNAYVDDTDAETMKAERETRTDSKNRNNSVEVNMKSWDEMKRGTEKGQKCAVRAKMNMNSDNGCMRDPAIYRCKNESHPSTGTKYKVYPTYDFACPIVDSIEGVTHALRTTEYLDRDEQFNWFINALGIRKPNIWAYSRLNLTHTVMSKRKLTWLVDEGIVSGWDDPRLPTVRGILRYLYCKSWKI
;
A
#
# COMPACT_ATOMS: atom_id res chain seq x y z
N MET A 1 8.30 22.81 17.07
CA MET A 1 8.41 22.80 15.60
C MET A 1 9.47 21.77 15.22
N GLY A 2 9.47 21.24 14.00
CA GLY A 2 10.46 20.24 13.53
C GLY A 2 10.18 18.78 13.91
N LYS A 3 9.11 18.49 14.64
CA LYS A 3 8.78 17.13 15.08
C LYS A 3 7.75 16.42 14.17
N VAL A 4 7.17 17.11 13.20
CA VAL A 4 6.18 16.53 12.28
C VAL A 4 6.91 15.79 11.17
N ILE A 5 6.62 14.50 11.01
CA ILE A 5 7.12 13.65 9.93
C ILE A 5 5.91 13.07 9.23
N VAL A 6 5.78 13.38 7.97
CA VAL A 6 4.72 12.89 7.07
C VAL A 6 5.32 12.08 5.93
N ARG A 7 4.51 11.33 5.19
CA ARG A 7 4.98 10.55 4.05
C ARG A 7 4.00 10.59 2.89
N PHE A 8 4.54 10.52 1.69
CA PHE A 8 3.80 10.26 0.46
C PHE A 8 4.24 8.89 -0.09
N PRO A 9 3.40 7.83 0.09
CA PRO A 9 3.75 6.45 -0.27
C PRO A 9 2.98 5.97 -1.51
N PRO A 10 3.31 6.42 -2.74
CA PRO A 10 2.66 5.91 -3.94
C PRO A 10 3.10 4.48 -4.26
N GLU A 11 2.20 3.68 -4.86
CA GLU A 11 2.52 2.43 -5.54
C GLU A 11 3.15 2.73 -6.91
N ALA A 12 4.33 2.16 -7.20
CA ALA A 12 5.03 2.35 -8.48
C ALA A 12 4.39 1.52 -9.60
N SER A 13 3.13 1.77 -9.89
CA SER A 13 2.31 1.00 -10.82
C SER A 13 1.71 1.84 -11.96
N GLY A 14 2.18 3.08 -12.18
CA GLY A 14 1.79 3.99 -13.28
C GLY A 14 1.93 5.47 -12.91
N TYR A 15 1.54 6.31 -13.83
CA TYR A 15 1.64 7.76 -13.74
C TYR A 15 0.81 8.38 -12.62
N LEU A 16 1.28 9.52 -12.08
CA LEU A 16 0.51 10.26 -11.08
C LEU A 16 -0.67 10.99 -11.74
N HIS A 17 -1.81 10.91 -11.10
CA HIS A 17 -2.99 11.72 -11.42
C HIS A 17 -3.22 12.81 -10.37
N ILE A 18 -4.15 13.73 -10.62
CA ILE A 18 -4.43 14.86 -9.73
C ILE A 18 -4.75 14.48 -8.28
N GLY A 19 -5.28 13.28 -8.03
CA GLY A 19 -5.47 12.76 -6.67
C GLY A 19 -4.15 12.52 -5.95
N HIS A 20 -3.13 12.03 -6.65
CA HIS A 20 -1.78 11.88 -6.12
C HIS A 20 -1.10 13.25 -5.94
N ALA A 21 -1.32 14.20 -6.88
CA ALA A 21 -0.83 15.57 -6.75
C ALA A 21 -1.39 16.22 -5.47
N LYS A 22 -2.71 16.11 -5.22
CA LYS A 22 -3.31 16.56 -3.97
C LYS A 22 -2.63 15.95 -2.74
N ALA A 23 -2.42 14.63 -2.74
CA ALA A 23 -1.82 13.92 -1.62
C ALA A 23 -0.37 14.38 -1.36
N SER A 24 0.46 14.47 -2.41
CA SER A 24 1.87 14.90 -2.28
C SER A 24 1.99 16.35 -1.83
N LEU A 25 1.21 17.25 -2.41
CA LEU A 25 1.19 18.67 -2.05
C LEU A 25 0.65 18.91 -0.63
N LEU A 26 -0.35 18.12 -0.20
CA LEU A 26 -0.87 18.20 1.17
C LEU A 26 0.20 17.78 2.19
N ASN A 27 0.90 16.67 1.94
CA ASN A 27 2.00 16.23 2.80
C ASN A 27 3.13 17.29 2.83
N GLN A 28 3.50 17.86 1.67
CA GLN A 28 4.49 18.95 1.62
C GLN A 28 4.02 20.20 2.39
N HIS A 29 2.73 20.54 2.31
CA HIS A 29 2.18 21.65 3.09
C HIS A 29 2.37 21.44 4.60
N TYR A 30 2.09 20.25 5.12
CA TYR A 30 2.33 19.93 6.52
C TYR A 30 3.82 19.98 6.87
N GLN A 31 4.69 19.41 6.01
CA GLN A 31 6.14 19.50 6.19
C GLN A 31 6.59 20.96 6.32
N GLN A 32 6.18 21.83 5.40
CA GLN A 32 6.60 23.23 5.38
C GLN A 32 6.01 24.02 6.54
N HIS A 33 4.70 23.90 6.79
CA HIS A 33 3.99 24.65 7.83
C HIS A 33 4.54 24.36 9.24
N PHE A 34 4.87 23.10 9.51
CA PHE A 34 5.41 22.67 10.81
C PHE A 34 6.93 22.58 10.84
N GLN A 35 7.63 22.98 9.78
CA GLN A 35 9.09 22.83 9.65
C GLN A 35 9.53 21.38 9.93
N GLY A 36 8.75 20.44 9.44
CA GLY A 36 8.91 19.01 9.64
C GLY A 36 9.68 18.34 8.51
N LYS A 37 9.44 17.03 8.34
CA LYS A 37 10.05 16.22 7.27
C LYS A 37 9.00 15.53 6.43
N LEU A 38 9.27 15.41 5.14
CA LEU A 38 8.50 14.61 4.18
C LEU A 38 9.32 13.43 3.71
N ILE A 39 8.79 12.22 3.89
CA ILE A 39 9.34 10.99 3.35
C ILE A 39 8.62 10.68 2.03
N MET A 40 9.39 10.52 0.95
CA MET A 40 8.93 9.90 -0.27
C MET A 40 9.22 8.41 -0.16
N ARG A 41 8.17 7.57 -0.10
CA ARG A 41 8.31 6.12 0.04
C ARG A 41 7.57 5.41 -1.08
N PHE A 42 8.24 4.58 -1.85
CA PHE A 42 7.50 3.67 -2.71
C PHE A 42 6.89 2.53 -1.89
N ASP A 43 5.57 2.33 -2.07
CA ASP A 43 4.91 1.12 -1.56
C ASP A 43 5.07 0.01 -2.62
N ASP A 44 6.16 -0.71 -2.50
CA ASP A 44 6.57 -1.79 -3.38
C ASP A 44 6.30 -3.18 -2.77
N THR A 45 5.11 -3.36 -2.22
CA THR A 45 4.68 -4.64 -1.60
C THR A 45 4.16 -5.67 -2.59
N ASN A 46 3.95 -5.31 -3.86
CA ASN A 46 3.36 -6.18 -4.86
C ASN A 46 4.18 -6.28 -6.16
N PRO A 47 5.12 -7.23 -6.26
CA PRO A 47 6.03 -7.35 -7.41
C PRO A 47 5.33 -7.49 -8.76
N ALA A 48 4.10 -8.01 -8.79
CA ALA A 48 3.34 -8.18 -10.04
C ALA A 48 2.90 -6.87 -10.71
N LYS A 49 2.95 -5.75 -10.00
CA LYS A 49 2.44 -4.46 -10.49
C LYS A 49 3.51 -3.41 -10.67
N GLU A 50 4.65 -3.59 -10.05
CA GLU A 50 5.69 -2.58 -9.93
C GLU A 50 6.69 -2.71 -11.06
N LYS A 51 7.09 -1.56 -11.60
CA LYS A 51 8.10 -1.44 -12.65
C LYS A 51 9.00 -0.26 -12.35
N GLU A 52 10.31 -0.44 -12.55
CA GLU A 52 11.32 0.63 -12.37
C GLU A 52 10.97 1.88 -13.20
N GLU A 53 10.49 1.72 -14.44
CA GLU A 53 10.07 2.83 -15.28
C GLU A 53 9.03 3.75 -14.63
N TYR A 54 8.14 3.19 -13.79
CA TYR A 54 7.14 3.99 -13.08
C TYR A 54 7.72 4.72 -11.86
N GLU A 55 8.76 4.20 -11.22
CA GLU A 55 9.45 4.93 -10.17
C GLU A 55 10.07 6.22 -10.72
N GLU A 56 10.79 6.12 -11.85
CA GLU A 56 11.40 7.29 -12.51
C GLU A 56 10.36 8.33 -12.91
N VAL A 57 9.27 7.88 -13.56
CA VAL A 57 8.17 8.76 -13.98
C VAL A 57 7.53 9.47 -12.78
N ILE A 58 7.29 8.76 -11.66
CA ILE A 58 6.72 9.36 -10.46
C ILE A 58 7.65 10.41 -9.86
N LEU A 59 8.96 10.14 -9.82
CA LEU A 59 9.95 11.11 -9.34
C LEU A 59 10.03 12.36 -10.23
N GLU A 60 9.91 12.20 -11.56
CA GLU A 60 9.82 13.32 -12.49
C GLU A 60 8.52 14.12 -12.27
N ASP A 61 7.38 13.46 -12.12
CA ASP A 61 6.10 14.11 -11.83
C ASP A 61 6.15 14.92 -10.52
N LEU A 62 6.83 14.42 -9.49
CA LEU A 62 7.06 15.17 -8.24
C LEU A 62 7.93 16.41 -8.47
N LYS A 63 8.95 16.33 -9.35
CA LYS A 63 9.75 17.51 -9.75
C LYS A 63 8.90 18.54 -10.49
N LEU A 64 8.02 18.11 -11.40
CA LEU A 64 7.08 18.98 -12.11
C LEU A 64 6.12 19.69 -11.11
N LEU A 65 5.66 18.98 -10.09
CA LEU A 65 4.84 19.53 -9.01
C LEU A 65 5.63 20.38 -8.00
N LYS A 66 6.95 20.48 -8.14
CA LYS A 66 7.88 21.15 -7.21
C LYS A 66 7.79 20.59 -5.78
N VAL A 67 7.47 19.30 -5.64
CA VAL A 67 7.46 18.61 -4.37
C VAL A 67 8.90 18.28 -3.97
N LYS A 68 9.30 18.75 -2.77
CA LYS A 68 10.61 18.48 -2.17
C LYS A 68 10.43 17.58 -0.98
N TYR A 69 11.13 16.47 -0.95
CA TYR A 69 11.15 15.52 0.15
C TYR A 69 12.53 15.48 0.80
N ASP A 70 12.57 15.15 2.08
CA ASP A 70 13.79 15.13 2.91
C ASP A 70 14.44 13.74 2.92
N HIS A 71 13.63 12.70 2.75
CA HIS A 71 14.09 11.31 2.76
C HIS A 71 13.38 10.51 1.68
N PHE A 72 14.12 9.54 1.11
CA PHE A 72 13.59 8.59 0.14
C PHE A 72 13.77 7.16 0.69
N SER A 73 12.75 6.33 0.56
CA SER A 73 12.77 4.92 0.98
C SER A 73 11.84 4.06 0.12
N ARG A 74 11.95 2.76 0.29
CA ARG A 74 11.00 1.76 -0.23
C ARG A 74 10.49 0.90 0.92
N THR A 75 9.28 0.39 0.81
CA THR A 75 8.75 -0.58 1.78
C THR A 75 9.62 -1.84 1.81
N SER A 76 10.20 -2.23 0.67
CA SER A 76 11.12 -3.37 0.55
C SER A 76 12.43 -3.22 1.33
N ASP A 77 12.87 -1.99 1.64
CA ASP A 77 14.04 -1.75 2.50
C ASP A 77 13.85 -2.35 3.91
N HIS A 78 12.58 -2.54 4.30
CA HIS A 78 12.18 -3.04 5.61
C HIS A 78 11.62 -4.48 5.59
N PHE A 79 11.70 -5.20 4.48
CA PHE A 79 11.08 -6.53 4.34
C PHE A 79 11.55 -7.54 5.39
N GLU A 80 12.82 -7.53 5.77
CA GLU A 80 13.32 -8.41 6.85
C GLU A 80 12.61 -8.13 8.18
N THR A 81 12.47 -6.86 8.52
CA THR A 81 11.79 -6.46 9.77
C THR A 81 10.29 -6.78 9.72
N ILE A 82 9.63 -6.54 8.57
CA ILE A 82 8.22 -6.87 8.38
C ILE A 82 8.01 -8.39 8.47
N LEU A 83 8.94 -9.18 7.89
CA LEU A 83 8.92 -10.64 7.95
C LEU A 83 9.03 -11.12 9.41
N ALA A 84 9.96 -10.56 10.19
CA ALA A 84 10.11 -10.88 11.60
C ALA A 84 8.86 -10.56 12.42
N TYR A 85 8.17 -9.45 12.11
CA TYR A 85 6.90 -9.11 12.74
C TYR A 85 5.75 -10.03 12.33
N GLY A 86 5.70 -10.46 11.06
CA GLY A 86 4.74 -11.48 10.62
C GLY A 86 4.93 -12.80 11.37
N GLU A 87 6.18 -13.23 11.50
CA GLU A 87 6.53 -14.43 12.24
C GLU A 87 6.23 -14.32 13.74
N LYS A 88 6.45 -13.12 14.33
CA LYS A 88 6.05 -12.82 15.70
C LYS A 88 4.55 -12.99 15.90
N LEU A 89 3.71 -12.44 15.01
CA LEU A 89 2.25 -12.61 15.12
C LEU A 89 1.83 -14.07 15.10
N ILE A 90 2.48 -14.91 14.27
CA ILE A 90 2.20 -16.35 14.24
C ILE A 90 2.60 -17.01 15.57
N LYS A 91 3.79 -16.72 16.09
CA LYS A 91 4.28 -17.26 17.38
C LYS A 91 3.43 -16.83 18.57
N ASP A 92 2.92 -15.61 18.53
CA ASP A 92 2.04 -15.07 19.59
C ASP A 92 0.57 -15.57 19.48
N GLY A 93 0.24 -16.38 18.46
CA GLY A 93 -1.10 -16.86 18.19
C GLY A 93 -2.06 -15.80 17.62
N ASN A 94 -1.53 -14.65 17.20
CA ASN A 94 -2.25 -13.52 16.61
C ASN A 94 -2.34 -13.60 15.08
N ALA A 95 -1.79 -14.62 14.44
CA ALA A 95 -1.92 -14.93 13.04
C ALA A 95 -1.89 -16.43 12.78
N TYR A 96 -2.45 -16.85 11.68
CA TYR A 96 -2.46 -18.24 11.24
C TYR A 96 -2.25 -18.34 9.73
N VAL A 97 -1.77 -19.51 9.29
CA VAL A 97 -1.61 -19.82 7.87
C VAL A 97 -2.86 -20.53 7.36
N ASP A 98 -3.43 -20.01 6.29
CA ASP A 98 -4.69 -20.45 5.71
C ASP A 98 -4.49 -20.90 4.26
N ASP A 99 -4.90 -22.14 3.95
CA ASP A 99 -4.89 -22.71 2.61
C ASP A 99 -6.26 -22.66 1.93
N THR A 100 -7.20 -21.93 2.52
CA THR A 100 -8.53 -21.70 1.96
C THR A 100 -8.42 -20.89 0.68
N ASP A 101 -9.10 -21.32 -0.38
CA ASP A 101 -9.14 -20.58 -1.64
C ASP A 101 -9.81 -19.20 -1.51
N ALA A 102 -9.56 -18.33 -2.48
CA ALA A 102 -9.99 -16.93 -2.39
C ALA A 102 -11.52 -16.75 -2.36
N GLU A 103 -12.28 -17.62 -3.05
CA GLU A 103 -13.75 -17.53 -3.11
C GLU A 103 -14.36 -17.98 -1.79
N THR A 104 -13.91 -19.12 -1.27
CA THR A 104 -14.33 -19.64 0.03
C THR A 104 -13.95 -18.64 1.14
N MET A 105 -12.71 -18.12 1.14
CA MET A 105 -12.28 -17.12 2.11
C MET A 105 -13.16 -15.85 2.07
N LYS A 106 -13.56 -15.42 0.88
CA LYS A 106 -14.47 -14.29 0.72
C LYS A 106 -15.84 -14.61 1.32
N ALA A 107 -16.40 -15.79 1.02
CA ALA A 107 -17.69 -16.21 1.56
C ALA A 107 -17.65 -16.35 3.08
N GLU A 108 -16.61 -16.97 3.67
CA GLU A 108 -16.43 -17.06 5.12
C GLU A 108 -16.40 -15.67 5.78
N ARG A 109 -15.70 -14.71 5.19
CA ARG A 109 -15.65 -13.32 5.69
C ARG A 109 -16.99 -12.61 5.58
N GLU A 110 -17.77 -12.86 4.53
CA GLU A 110 -19.13 -12.32 4.37
C GLU A 110 -20.11 -12.92 5.36
N THR A 111 -20.07 -14.24 5.55
CA THR A 111 -20.94 -14.97 6.48
C THR A 111 -20.46 -14.97 7.93
N ARG A 112 -19.29 -14.35 8.21
CA ARG A 112 -18.66 -14.29 9.55
C ARG A 112 -18.33 -15.67 10.12
N THR A 113 -17.95 -16.60 9.24
CA THR A 113 -17.60 -17.97 9.60
C THR A 113 -16.09 -18.10 9.75
N ASP A 114 -15.64 -18.76 10.79
CA ASP A 114 -14.22 -19.03 11.01
C ASP A 114 -13.67 -19.97 9.91
N SER A 115 -12.46 -19.70 9.42
CA SER A 115 -11.74 -20.65 8.59
C SER A 115 -11.42 -21.93 9.39
N LYS A 116 -11.41 -23.06 8.70
CA LYS A 116 -10.97 -24.35 9.24
C LYS A 116 -9.59 -24.31 9.88
N ASN A 117 -8.72 -23.39 9.40
CA ASN A 117 -7.33 -23.28 9.83
C ASN A 117 -7.13 -22.27 10.99
N ARG A 118 -8.16 -21.50 11.35
CA ARG A 118 -8.06 -20.39 12.32
C ARG A 118 -7.53 -20.83 13.68
N ASN A 119 -7.81 -22.07 14.07
CA ASN A 119 -7.44 -22.62 15.39
C ASN A 119 -6.30 -23.63 15.32
N ASN A 120 -5.55 -23.68 14.22
CA ASN A 120 -4.33 -24.48 14.12
C ASN A 120 -3.29 -24.05 15.18
N SER A 121 -2.53 -25.02 15.68
CA SER A 121 -1.46 -24.73 16.65
C SER A 121 -0.35 -23.88 16.03
N VAL A 122 0.44 -23.23 16.88
CA VAL A 122 1.59 -22.43 16.44
C VAL A 122 2.57 -23.27 15.62
N GLU A 123 2.81 -24.53 16.02
CA GLU A 123 3.74 -25.44 15.33
C GLU A 123 3.26 -25.75 13.89
N VAL A 124 1.97 -25.98 13.71
CA VAL A 124 1.37 -26.23 12.39
C VAL A 124 1.47 -24.97 11.53
N ASN A 125 1.17 -23.82 12.10
CA ASN A 125 1.28 -22.53 11.39
C ASN A 125 2.73 -22.23 11.00
N MET A 126 3.70 -22.44 11.89
CA MET A 126 5.13 -22.22 11.59
C MET A 126 5.66 -23.15 10.49
N LYS A 127 5.26 -24.44 10.48
CA LYS A 127 5.59 -25.36 9.38
C LYS A 127 5.04 -24.88 8.05
N SER A 128 3.78 -24.45 8.03
CA SER A 128 3.15 -23.95 6.81
C SER A 128 3.76 -22.59 6.37
N TRP A 129 4.16 -21.75 7.31
CA TRP A 129 4.89 -20.51 7.05
C TRP A 129 6.25 -20.78 6.40
N ASP A 130 6.99 -21.81 6.86
CA ASP A 130 8.25 -22.21 6.24
C ASP A 130 8.05 -22.72 4.81
N GLU A 131 6.96 -23.43 4.52
CA GLU A 131 6.60 -23.81 3.15
C GLU A 131 6.34 -22.57 2.28
N MET A 132 5.62 -21.56 2.82
CA MET A 132 5.39 -20.30 2.12
C MET A 132 6.71 -19.56 1.82
N LYS A 133 7.61 -19.42 2.81
CA LYS A 133 8.91 -18.75 2.63
C LYS A 133 9.79 -19.43 1.58
N ARG A 134 9.70 -20.75 1.46
CA ARG A 134 10.41 -21.54 0.43
C ARG A 134 9.71 -21.50 -0.93
N GLY A 135 8.45 -21.02 -1.00
CA GLY A 135 7.67 -20.96 -2.24
C GLY A 135 7.30 -22.34 -2.81
N THR A 136 7.13 -23.37 -1.96
CA THR A 136 6.70 -24.70 -2.39
C THR A 136 5.28 -24.68 -2.95
N GLU A 137 4.88 -25.70 -3.71
CA GLU A 137 3.52 -25.82 -4.24
C GLU A 137 2.44 -25.66 -3.15
N LYS A 138 2.70 -26.25 -1.98
CA LYS A 138 1.82 -26.13 -0.82
C LYS A 138 1.80 -24.70 -0.29
N GLY A 139 2.98 -24.10 -0.13
CA GLY A 139 3.12 -22.74 0.37
C GLY A 139 2.47 -21.70 -0.54
N GLN A 140 2.52 -21.89 -1.87
CA GLN A 140 1.92 -20.98 -2.84
C GLN A 140 0.40 -20.89 -2.76
N LYS A 141 -0.26 -21.93 -2.24
CA LYS A 141 -1.72 -21.96 -2.03
C LYS A 141 -2.14 -21.31 -0.71
N CYS A 142 -1.19 -20.93 0.12
CA CYS A 142 -1.44 -20.40 1.46
C CYS A 142 -1.35 -18.86 1.49
N ALA A 143 -2.04 -18.30 2.46
CA ALA A 143 -1.88 -16.91 2.91
C ALA A 143 -1.73 -16.88 4.42
N VAL A 144 -1.02 -15.90 4.97
CA VAL A 144 -1.06 -15.64 6.41
C VAL A 144 -2.19 -14.65 6.67
N ARG A 145 -3.06 -14.98 7.63
CA ARG A 145 -4.17 -14.13 8.06
C ARG A 145 -3.97 -13.69 9.50
N ALA A 146 -4.22 -12.41 9.78
CA ALA A 146 -4.25 -11.92 11.15
C ALA A 146 -5.51 -12.45 11.86
N LYS A 147 -5.35 -12.97 13.08
CA LYS A 147 -6.44 -13.51 13.88
C LYS A 147 -7.08 -12.37 14.69
N MET A 148 -7.99 -11.64 14.04
CA MET A 148 -8.67 -10.48 14.62
C MET A 148 -10.08 -10.87 15.14
N ASN A 149 -11.13 -10.50 14.43
CA ASN A 149 -12.51 -10.74 14.86
C ASN A 149 -13.42 -11.03 13.67
N MET A 150 -13.75 -12.30 13.42
CA MET A 150 -14.65 -12.70 12.33
C MET A 150 -16.08 -12.18 12.49
N ASN A 151 -16.51 -11.85 13.72
CA ASN A 151 -17.86 -11.33 13.99
C ASN A 151 -17.96 -9.80 13.91
N SER A 152 -16.85 -9.09 13.59
CA SER A 152 -16.86 -7.63 13.47
C SER A 152 -17.80 -7.15 12.36
N ASP A 153 -18.51 -6.05 12.60
CA ASP A 153 -19.27 -5.34 11.56
C ASP A 153 -18.35 -4.71 10.53
N ASN A 154 -17.14 -4.31 10.95
CA ASN A 154 -16.09 -3.84 10.06
C ASN A 154 -15.45 -5.02 9.32
N GLY A 155 -15.73 -5.14 8.02
CA GLY A 155 -15.17 -6.21 7.17
C GLY A 155 -13.63 -6.22 7.12
N CYS A 156 -12.96 -5.08 7.37
CA CYS A 156 -11.50 -5.02 7.43
C CYS A 156 -10.91 -5.76 8.64
N MET A 157 -11.71 -6.00 9.69
CA MET A 157 -11.32 -6.72 10.90
C MET A 157 -11.57 -8.23 10.83
N ARG A 158 -12.22 -8.73 9.77
CA ARG A 158 -12.53 -10.16 9.62
C ARG A 158 -11.34 -10.92 9.06
N ASP A 159 -10.38 -11.18 9.92
CA ASP A 159 -9.15 -11.94 9.67
C ASP A 159 -8.52 -11.63 8.29
N PRO A 160 -7.98 -10.41 8.11
CA PRO A 160 -7.40 -10.00 6.84
C PRO A 160 -6.11 -10.76 6.51
N ALA A 161 -5.85 -10.98 5.22
CA ALA A 161 -4.57 -11.52 4.78
C ALA A 161 -3.45 -10.48 4.98
N ILE A 162 -2.33 -10.92 5.58
CA ILE A 162 -1.15 -10.09 5.84
C ILE A 162 0.05 -10.47 4.99
N TYR A 163 0.16 -11.75 4.55
CA TYR A 163 1.19 -12.25 3.64
C TYR A 163 0.60 -13.15 2.57
N ARG A 164 1.18 -13.08 1.38
CA ARG A 164 0.86 -13.96 0.23
C ARG A 164 2.14 -14.40 -0.46
N CYS A 165 2.13 -15.62 -1.04
CA CYS A 165 3.18 -16.07 -1.93
C CYS A 165 3.06 -15.40 -3.30
N LYS A 166 4.19 -15.02 -3.87
CA LYS A 166 4.36 -14.51 -5.22
C LYS A 166 5.68 -15.03 -5.78
N ASN A 167 5.64 -15.60 -6.97
CA ASN A 167 6.84 -16.14 -7.63
C ASN A 167 7.49 -15.18 -8.62
N GLU A 168 6.93 -13.98 -8.77
CA GLU A 168 7.48 -12.94 -9.62
C GLU A 168 8.75 -12.36 -9.00
N SER A 169 9.67 -11.91 -9.87
CA SER A 169 10.84 -11.15 -9.46
C SER A 169 10.42 -9.75 -9.02
N HIS A 170 10.91 -9.31 -7.88
CA HIS A 170 10.65 -7.97 -7.35
C HIS A 170 11.68 -6.97 -7.91
N PRO A 171 11.31 -5.76 -8.35
CA PRO A 171 12.25 -4.80 -8.92
C PRO A 171 13.45 -4.53 -8.02
N SER A 172 13.24 -4.28 -6.73
CA SER A 172 14.32 -3.92 -5.80
C SER A 172 15.02 -5.11 -5.15
N THR A 173 14.31 -6.24 -4.89
CA THR A 173 14.85 -7.38 -4.13
C THR A 173 15.07 -8.64 -4.95
N GLY A 174 14.74 -8.61 -6.24
CA GLY A 174 14.89 -9.75 -7.14
C GLY A 174 14.08 -10.97 -6.68
N THR A 175 14.73 -12.12 -6.60
CA THR A 175 14.11 -13.40 -6.23
C THR A 175 14.34 -13.77 -4.76
N LYS A 176 14.85 -12.84 -3.93
CA LYS A 176 15.20 -13.09 -2.53
C LYS A 176 14.00 -13.56 -1.70
N TYR A 177 12.83 -13.00 -1.94
CA TYR A 177 11.61 -13.33 -1.21
C TYR A 177 10.63 -14.09 -2.09
N LYS A 178 9.85 -14.98 -1.49
CA LYS A 178 8.72 -15.70 -2.08
C LYS A 178 7.40 -15.33 -1.43
N VAL A 179 7.47 -14.63 -0.31
CA VAL A 179 6.33 -14.11 0.45
C VAL A 179 6.41 -12.59 0.52
N TYR A 180 5.28 -11.94 0.29
CA TYR A 180 5.18 -10.49 0.27
C TYR A 180 4.06 -10.03 1.20
N PRO A 181 4.31 -8.98 2.02
CA PRO A 181 3.29 -8.44 2.90
C PRO A 181 2.20 -7.74 2.09
N THR A 182 1.01 -7.63 2.68
CA THR A 182 0.01 -6.71 2.15
C THR A 182 0.29 -5.29 2.61
N TYR A 183 -0.19 -4.30 1.85
CA TYR A 183 -0.09 -2.88 2.23
C TYR A 183 -0.59 -2.62 3.66
N ASP A 184 -1.76 -3.19 4.02
CA ASP A 184 -2.38 -2.95 5.31
C ASP A 184 -1.55 -3.46 6.50
N PHE A 185 -0.69 -4.46 6.26
CA PHE A 185 0.26 -4.95 7.26
C PHE A 185 1.58 -4.17 7.25
N ALA A 186 2.14 -3.92 6.08
CA ALA A 186 3.43 -3.25 5.96
C ALA A 186 3.37 -1.77 6.39
N CYS A 187 2.32 -1.05 5.98
CA CYS A 187 2.21 0.40 6.20
C CYS A 187 2.33 0.82 7.68
N PRO A 188 1.58 0.25 8.67
CA PRO A 188 1.73 0.62 10.07
C PRO A 188 3.14 0.33 10.62
N ILE A 189 3.78 -0.75 10.16
CA ILE A 189 5.12 -1.14 10.59
C ILE A 189 6.14 -0.13 10.09
N VAL A 190 6.13 0.17 8.79
CA VAL A 190 7.10 1.09 8.19
C VAL A 190 6.88 2.52 8.67
N ASP A 191 5.64 2.97 8.82
CA ASP A 191 5.33 4.27 9.42
C ASP A 191 5.87 4.38 10.86
N SER A 192 5.83 3.29 11.63
CA SER A 192 6.42 3.24 12.97
C SER A 192 7.95 3.31 12.93
N ILE A 193 8.61 2.51 12.07
CA ILE A 193 10.08 2.43 11.95
C ILE A 193 10.67 3.75 11.48
N GLU A 194 10.09 4.36 10.44
CA GLU A 194 10.59 5.62 9.86
C GLU A 194 10.23 6.85 10.69
N GLY A 195 9.58 6.68 11.83
CA GLY A 195 9.25 7.78 12.72
C GLY A 195 8.12 8.68 12.23
N VAL A 196 7.29 8.23 11.25
CA VAL A 196 6.13 8.99 10.77
C VAL A 196 5.23 9.37 11.94
N THR A 197 5.02 10.66 12.15
CA THR A 197 4.18 11.17 13.25
C THR A 197 2.73 11.31 12.84
N HIS A 198 2.49 11.71 11.58
CA HIS A 198 1.15 11.93 11.03
C HIS A 198 1.00 11.21 9.70
N ALA A 199 0.17 10.17 9.71
CA ALA A 199 -0.19 9.39 8.53
C ALA A 199 -1.43 9.99 7.86
N LEU A 200 -1.23 10.82 6.84
CA LEU A 200 -2.34 11.40 6.07
C LEU A 200 -2.90 10.33 5.14
N ARG A 201 -4.20 10.03 5.24
CA ARG A 201 -4.90 9.00 4.46
C ARG A 201 -6.20 9.57 3.90
N THR A 202 -6.67 9.03 2.78
CA THR A 202 -8.00 9.41 2.28
C THR A 202 -9.11 8.80 3.15
N THR A 203 -10.27 9.46 3.21
CA THR A 203 -11.45 8.97 3.96
C THR A 203 -11.91 7.57 3.55
N GLU A 204 -11.53 7.09 2.37
CA GLU A 204 -11.79 5.72 1.91
C GLU A 204 -11.06 4.64 2.75
N TYR A 205 -10.10 5.05 3.57
CA TYR A 205 -9.34 4.16 4.45
C TYR A 205 -9.85 4.15 5.89
N LEU A 206 -10.91 4.88 6.23
CA LEU A 206 -11.43 4.96 7.61
C LEU A 206 -11.75 3.57 8.20
N ASP A 207 -12.35 2.69 7.42
CA ASP A 207 -12.66 1.32 7.87
C ASP A 207 -11.39 0.52 8.21
N ARG A 208 -10.23 0.93 7.69
CA ARG A 208 -8.93 0.29 7.95
C ARG A 208 -8.16 0.90 9.12
N ASP A 209 -8.64 1.97 9.73
CA ASP A 209 -7.96 2.61 10.85
C ASP A 209 -7.98 1.72 12.10
N GLU A 210 -9.07 0.96 12.31
CA GLU A 210 -9.17 -0.03 13.36
C GLU A 210 -8.16 -1.16 13.15
N GLN A 211 -8.05 -1.68 11.93
CA GLN A 211 -7.07 -2.68 11.53
C GLN A 211 -5.63 -2.18 11.71
N PHE A 212 -5.33 -0.95 11.30
CA PHE A 212 -4.03 -0.31 11.49
C PHE A 212 -3.64 -0.24 12.98
N ASN A 213 -4.57 0.20 13.82
CA ASN A 213 -4.36 0.28 15.26
C ASN A 213 -4.20 -1.12 15.89
N TRP A 214 -4.91 -2.12 15.39
CA TRP A 214 -4.76 -3.49 15.86
C TRP A 214 -3.33 -4.01 15.64
N PHE A 215 -2.74 -3.79 14.45
CA PHE A 215 -1.35 -4.18 14.18
C PHE A 215 -0.36 -3.45 15.10
N ILE A 216 -0.53 -2.15 15.28
CA ILE A 216 0.31 -1.35 16.19
C ILE A 216 0.30 -1.96 17.61
N ASN A 217 -0.87 -2.27 18.13
CA ASN A 217 -1.04 -2.81 19.47
C ASN A 217 -0.50 -4.24 19.59
N ALA A 218 -0.84 -5.12 18.65
CA ALA A 218 -0.41 -6.52 18.65
C ALA A 218 1.12 -6.66 18.53
N LEU A 219 1.78 -5.74 17.83
CA LEU A 219 3.24 -5.74 17.67
C LEU A 219 3.97 -4.96 18.76
N GLY A 220 3.26 -4.10 19.52
CA GLY A 220 3.85 -3.25 20.55
C GLY A 220 4.76 -2.16 19.97
N ILE A 221 4.43 -1.63 18.78
CA ILE A 221 5.24 -0.62 18.07
C ILE A 221 4.66 0.79 18.22
N ARG A 222 5.46 1.82 17.88
CA ARG A 222 5.07 3.20 18.00
C ARG A 222 3.87 3.54 17.11
N LYS A 223 2.87 4.19 17.68
CA LYS A 223 1.64 4.58 16.97
C LYS A 223 1.80 5.94 16.28
N PRO A 224 1.69 6.03 14.94
CA PRO A 224 1.47 7.30 14.25
C PRO A 224 0.06 7.85 14.49
N ASN A 225 -0.11 9.17 14.42
CA ASN A 225 -1.45 9.77 14.37
C ASN A 225 -2.01 9.64 12.95
N ILE A 226 -3.19 9.06 12.83
CA ILE A 226 -3.88 8.98 11.54
C ILE A 226 -4.73 10.24 11.38
N TRP A 227 -4.66 10.85 10.20
CA TRP A 227 -5.48 11.99 9.83
C TRP A 227 -6.11 11.78 8.46
N ALA A 228 -7.44 11.81 8.41
CA ALA A 228 -8.19 11.58 7.18
C ALA A 228 -8.44 12.88 6.41
N TYR A 229 -8.31 12.83 5.09
CA TYR A 229 -8.69 13.91 4.17
C TYR A 229 -9.57 13.38 3.04
N SER A 230 -10.42 14.24 2.48
CA SER A 230 -11.33 13.86 1.41
C SER A 230 -10.60 13.54 0.12
N ARG A 231 -11.03 12.48 -0.59
CA ARG A 231 -10.59 12.21 -1.96
C ARG A 231 -10.96 13.40 -2.88
N LEU A 232 -10.09 13.67 -3.85
CA LEU A 232 -10.39 14.59 -4.93
C LEU A 232 -11.22 13.85 -5.99
N ASN A 233 -12.46 14.28 -6.17
CA ASN A 233 -13.34 13.81 -7.22
C ASN A 233 -13.71 14.97 -8.14
N LEU A 234 -13.68 14.72 -9.44
CA LEU A 234 -14.12 15.65 -10.46
C LEU A 234 -15.30 15.04 -11.22
N THR A 235 -16.30 15.86 -11.52
CA THR A 235 -17.43 15.47 -12.37
C THR A 235 -16.91 15.20 -13.80
N HIS A 236 -17.55 14.26 -14.49
CA HIS A 236 -17.21 13.88 -15.89
C HIS A 236 -15.73 13.48 -16.09
N THR A 237 -15.03 13.04 -15.04
CA THR A 237 -13.61 12.69 -15.10
C THR A 237 -13.38 11.27 -14.62
N VAL A 238 -12.65 10.50 -15.42
CA VAL A 238 -12.22 9.14 -15.06
C VAL A 238 -10.92 9.22 -14.27
N MET A 239 -10.97 8.83 -12.98
CA MET A 239 -9.82 8.80 -12.07
C MET A 239 -9.33 7.37 -11.79
N SER A 240 -10.02 6.36 -12.35
CA SER A 240 -9.64 4.95 -12.15
C SER A 240 -8.42 4.61 -12.99
N LYS A 241 -7.30 4.25 -12.33
CA LYS A 241 -6.06 3.84 -12.99
C LYS A 241 -6.30 2.76 -14.06
N ARG A 242 -7.06 1.71 -13.74
CA ARG A 242 -7.40 0.64 -14.70
C ARG A 242 -8.08 1.17 -15.96
N LYS A 243 -8.98 2.15 -15.81
CA LYS A 243 -9.67 2.74 -16.97
C LYS A 243 -8.75 3.67 -17.74
N LEU A 244 -7.85 4.40 -17.07
CA LEU A 244 -6.86 5.25 -17.74
C LEU A 244 -5.87 4.39 -18.52
N THR A 245 -5.37 3.30 -17.94
CA THR A 245 -4.52 2.33 -18.64
C THR A 245 -5.21 1.80 -19.89
N TRP A 246 -6.46 1.36 -19.77
CA TRP A 246 -7.25 0.88 -20.90
C TRP A 246 -7.38 1.93 -22.03
N LEU A 247 -7.61 3.20 -21.70
CA LEU A 247 -7.69 4.28 -22.70
C LEU A 247 -6.36 4.47 -23.48
N VAL A 248 -5.22 4.28 -22.80
CA VAL A 248 -3.90 4.37 -23.43
C VAL A 248 -3.63 3.13 -24.27
N ASP A 249 -3.88 1.94 -23.75
CA ASP A 249 -3.61 0.67 -24.44
C ASP A 249 -4.45 0.49 -25.70
N GLU A 250 -5.71 0.94 -25.69
CA GLU A 250 -6.59 0.93 -26.86
C GLU A 250 -6.32 2.08 -27.85
N GLY A 251 -5.33 2.93 -27.58
CA GLY A 251 -4.99 4.05 -28.46
C GLY A 251 -6.07 5.14 -28.58
N ILE A 252 -7.02 5.18 -27.64
CA ILE A 252 -8.08 6.20 -27.60
C ILE A 252 -7.49 7.58 -27.27
N VAL A 253 -6.42 7.60 -26.53
CA VAL A 253 -5.59 8.77 -26.21
C VAL A 253 -4.17 8.56 -26.69
N SER A 254 -3.42 9.65 -26.92
CA SER A 254 -2.06 9.59 -27.47
C SER A 254 -0.99 9.04 -26.50
N GLY A 255 -1.32 8.99 -25.21
CA GLY A 255 -0.42 8.52 -24.14
C GLY A 255 -0.84 9.09 -22.78
N TRP A 256 -0.02 8.84 -21.78
CA TRP A 256 -0.27 9.27 -20.41
C TRP A 256 -0.18 10.79 -20.20
N ASP A 257 0.40 11.51 -21.14
CA ASP A 257 0.49 12.97 -21.19
C ASP A 257 -0.62 13.62 -22.03
N ASP A 258 -1.57 12.83 -22.54
CA ASP A 258 -2.70 13.36 -23.31
C ASP A 258 -3.50 14.36 -22.45
N PRO A 259 -3.76 15.58 -22.95
CA PRO A 259 -4.45 16.63 -22.20
C PRO A 259 -5.89 16.28 -21.81
N ARG A 260 -6.46 15.21 -22.33
CA ARG A 260 -7.78 14.67 -21.93
C ARG A 260 -7.70 13.81 -20.66
N LEU A 261 -6.49 13.39 -20.24
CA LEU A 261 -6.30 12.58 -19.04
C LEU A 261 -6.04 13.46 -17.80
N PRO A 262 -6.57 13.11 -16.62
CA PRO A 262 -6.35 13.83 -15.37
C PRO A 262 -5.00 13.46 -14.72
N THR A 263 -4.00 13.10 -15.52
CA THR A 263 -2.62 12.88 -15.07
C THR A 263 -1.93 14.21 -14.82
N VAL A 264 -0.86 14.20 -14.01
CA VAL A 264 -0.05 15.41 -13.80
C VAL A 264 0.45 15.96 -15.12
N ARG A 265 0.98 15.10 -15.99
CA ARG A 265 1.50 15.50 -17.33
C ARG A 265 0.41 15.97 -18.27
N GLY A 266 -0.74 15.28 -18.30
CA GLY A 266 -1.88 15.66 -19.14
C GLY A 266 -2.42 17.05 -18.80
N ILE A 267 -2.57 17.35 -17.51
CA ILE A 267 -3.02 18.68 -17.06
C ILE A 267 -1.98 19.74 -17.36
N LEU A 268 -0.71 19.50 -17.13
CA LEU A 268 0.35 20.45 -17.50
C LEU A 268 0.34 20.74 -19.00
N ARG A 269 0.24 19.71 -19.84
CA ARG A 269 0.15 19.87 -21.29
C ARG A 269 -1.10 20.67 -21.69
N TYR A 270 -2.23 20.43 -21.06
CA TYR A 270 -3.46 21.21 -21.30
C TYR A 270 -3.28 22.70 -20.97
N LEU A 271 -2.63 23.00 -19.84
CA LEU A 271 -2.35 24.39 -19.43
C LEU A 271 -1.38 25.08 -20.41
N TYR A 272 -0.33 24.40 -20.86
CA TYR A 272 0.60 24.93 -21.87
C TYR A 272 -0.12 25.19 -23.19
N CYS A 273 -0.98 24.29 -23.67
CA CYS A 273 -1.76 24.50 -24.90
C CYS A 273 -2.70 25.71 -24.83
N LYS A 274 -3.22 26.05 -23.64
CA LYS A 274 -4.06 27.24 -23.44
C LYS A 274 -3.26 28.54 -23.39
N SER A 275 -2.03 28.54 -22.87
CA SER A 275 -1.19 29.73 -22.81
C SER A 275 -0.70 30.23 -24.17
N TRP A 276 -0.82 29.44 -25.22
CA TRP A 276 -0.48 29.83 -26.61
C TRP A 276 -1.67 30.41 -27.40
N LYS A 277 -2.84 30.58 -26.76
CA LYS A 277 -4.04 31.13 -27.37
C LYS A 277 -4.46 32.49 -26.78
N ILE A 278 -3.53 33.19 -26.12
CA ILE A 278 -3.73 34.59 -25.68
C ILE A 278 -2.84 35.50 -26.53
#